data_e9de0a43fa481fc0e613e583626a43e8
#
_entry.id   e9de0a43fa481fc0e613e583626a43e8
#
_cell.length_a   1.000
_cell.length_b   1.000
_cell.length_c   1.000
_cell.angle_alpha   90.00
_cell.angle_beta   90.00
_cell.angle_gamma   90.00
#
_symmetry.space_group_name_H-M   'P 1'
#
loop_
_entity.id
_entity.type
_entity.pdbx_description
1 polymer ?
#
loop_
_entity_poly.entity_id
_entity_poly.type
_entity_poly.pdbx_seq_one_letter_code
_entity_poly.pdbx_strand_id
1 'polypeptide(L)'
;MDDMPLLHSLWQRSAGPAGDKGAATPARHQQEIKALYARGIFMDDALQFLFHQRPSLEAFLAWIADRTRARPAHAFDIVDDVLSLDDLQFWERNGYVVLRGAVPGADCEAAQAAIWDYLGASPDDPASWYRAHPGKVGFMLQFSDHPALEHIRHQPRIRRACQQLYRSEAIYPTIDKVSFSPPQAEGTCFTGSPLHWDTSLALPVPFKLQGLLYLGDCAASHGAFHCVPGFQHRLADWLATVPPGHNPREWALQQLRPVAVPGQAGDFVIWHQALPHCATPNFGDAPRMVQYLSYHADDGVDQEEWI
;
A
#
# COMPACT_ATOMS: atom_id res chain seq x y z
N MET A 1 6.37 6.22 -24.27
CA MET A 1 5.11 5.69 -24.84
C MET A 1 4.06 6.77 -24.64
N ASP A 2 3.20 7.00 -25.62
CA ASP A 2 2.15 8.02 -25.48
C ASP A 2 1.00 7.44 -24.63
N ASP A 3 0.91 7.87 -23.36
CA ASP A 3 -0.11 7.39 -22.43
C ASP A 3 -1.43 8.16 -22.51
N MET A 4 -1.53 9.11 -23.45
CA MET A 4 -2.74 9.94 -23.64
C MET A 4 -4.00 9.10 -23.89
N PRO A 5 -3.96 7.99 -24.66
CA PRO A 5 -5.13 7.14 -24.84
C PRO A 5 -5.61 6.45 -23.55
N LEU A 6 -4.68 6.17 -22.60
CA LEU A 6 -5.00 5.59 -21.29
C LEU A 6 -5.71 6.60 -20.40
N LEU A 7 -5.18 7.82 -20.30
CA LEU A 7 -5.77 8.90 -19.50
C LEU A 7 -7.13 9.33 -20.05
N HIS A 8 -7.30 9.36 -21.39
CA HIS A 8 -8.58 9.62 -22.02
C HIS A 8 -9.62 8.53 -21.68
N SER A 9 -9.23 7.26 -21.75
CA SER A 9 -10.09 6.14 -21.37
C SER A 9 -10.54 6.20 -19.90
N LEU A 10 -9.62 6.50 -18.99
CA LEU A 10 -9.94 6.69 -17.56
C LEU A 10 -10.97 7.80 -17.37
N TRP A 11 -10.75 8.97 -17.99
CA TRP A 11 -11.69 10.09 -17.94
C TRP A 11 -13.07 9.70 -18.50
N GLN A 12 -13.11 9.08 -19.67
CA GLN A 12 -14.35 8.71 -20.36
C GLN A 12 -15.24 7.81 -19.51
N ARG A 13 -14.66 6.81 -18.84
CA ARG A 13 -15.40 5.92 -17.94
C ARG A 13 -15.85 6.58 -16.65
N SER A 14 -15.04 7.49 -16.09
CA SER A 14 -15.27 8.04 -14.75
C SER A 14 -16.09 9.33 -14.76
N ALA A 15 -15.90 10.21 -15.74
CA ALA A 15 -16.53 11.53 -15.82
C ALA A 15 -17.21 11.83 -17.17
N GLY A 16 -17.02 11.01 -18.19
CA GLY A 16 -17.57 11.21 -19.53
C GLY A 16 -19.10 11.10 -19.59
N PRO A 17 -19.70 11.47 -20.73
CA PRO A 17 -21.15 11.38 -20.95
C PRO A 17 -21.68 9.97 -20.71
N ALA A 18 -22.89 9.86 -20.18
CA ALA A 18 -23.53 8.59 -19.80
C ALA A 18 -23.85 7.74 -21.06
N GLY A 19 -22.88 7.00 -21.56
CA GLY A 19 -23.06 6.12 -22.71
C GLY A 19 -22.00 5.03 -22.82
N ASP A 20 -20.85 5.21 -22.20
CA ASP A 20 -19.70 4.32 -22.37
C ASP A 20 -19.05 3.95 -21.01
N LYS A 21 -19.88 3.51 -20.08
CA LYS A 21 -19.44 3.07 -18.74
C LYS A 21 -19.05 1.59 -18.71
N GLY A 22 -18.35 1.12 -19.72
CA GLY A 22 -17.75 -0.21 -19.66
C GLY A 22 -16.71 -0.28 -18.54
N ALA A 23 -16.77 -1.32 -17.70
CA ALA A 23 -15.67 -1.58 -16.76
C ALA A 23 -14.38 -1.79 -17.56
N ALA A 24 -13.26 -1.20 -17.09
CA ALA A 24 -11.98 -1.53 -17.68
C ALA A 24 -11.68 -3.02 -17.47
N THR A 25 -11.03 -3.65 -18.44
CA THR A 25 -10.41 -4.95 -18.17
C THR A 25 -9.31 -4.75 -17.11
N PRO A 26 -9.01 -5.76 -16.29
CA PRO A 26 -7.94 -5.66 -15.28
C PRO A 26 -6.62 -5.16 -15.88
N ALA A 27 -6.24 -5.68 -17.05
CA ALA A 27 -5.04 -5.25 -17.77
C ALA A 27 -5.07 -3.75 -18.15
N ARG A 28 -6.22 -3.24 -18.60
CA ARG A 28 -6.38 -1.82 -18.93
C ARG A 28 -6.30 -0.94 -17.70
N HIS A 29 -6.96 -1.34 -16.63
CA HIS A 29 -6.93 -0.62 -15.36
C HIS A 29 -5.50 -0.52 -14.81
N GLN A 30 -4.74 -1.59 -14.87
CA GLN A 30 -3.35 -1.61 -14.44
C GLN A 30 -2.46 -0.68 -15.28
N GLN A 31 -2.67 -0.61 -16.59
CA GLN A 31 -1.96 0.34 -17.46
C GLN A 31 -2.29 1.80 -17.11
N GLU A 32 -3.55 2.09 -16.77
CA GLU A 32 -3.98 3.43 -16.31
C GLU A 32 -3.33 3.80 -14.97
N ILE A 33 -3.29 2.86 -14.01
CA ILE A 33 -2.56 3.03 -12.74
C ILE A 33 -1.10 3.34 -13.02
N LYS A 34 -0.43 2.55 -13.84
CA LYS A 34 0.98 2.75 -14.18
C LYS A 34 1.22 4.11 -14.84
N ALA A 35 0.34 4.54 -15.73
CA ALA A 35 0.44 5.85 -16.40
C ALA A 35 0.31 7.03 -15.41
N LEU A 36 -0.55 6.92 -14.40
CA LEU A 36 -0.68 7.90 -13.32
C LEU A 36 0.53 7.87 -12.37
N TYR A 37 0.95 6.68 -11.95
CA TYR A 37 2.08 6.49 -11.03
C TYR A 37 3.41 6.99 -11.63
N ALA A 38 3.63 6.79 -12.93
CA ALA A 38 4.77 7.37 -13.64
C ALA A 38 4.80 8.91 -13.59
N ARG A 39 3.65 9.53 -13.31
CA ARG A 39 3.49 10.98 -13.11
C ARG A 39 3.42 11.35 -11.63
N GLY A 40 3.58 10.38 -10.74
CA GLY A 40 3.48 10.53 -9.31
C GLY A 40 2.07 10.87 -8.83
N ILE A 41 1.05 10.49 -9.56
CA ILE A 41 -0.36 10.75 -9.21
C ILE A 41 -0.98 9.45 -8.72
N PHE A 42 -1.53 9.48 -7.49
CA PHE A 42 -2.25 8.34 -6.94
C PHE A 42 -3.59 8.14 -7.67
N MET A 43 -3.93 6.88 -7.96
CA MET A 43 -5.17 6.56 -8.69
C MET A 43 -6.42 7.07 -7.96
N ASP A 44 -6.48 6.93 -6.63
CA ASP A 44 -7.63 7.41 -5.84
C ASP A 44 -7.80 8.92 -5.96
N ASP A 45 -6.71 9.71 -5.96
CA ASP A 45 -6.79 11.17 -6.10
C ASP A 45 -7.35 11.55 -7.49
N ALA A 46 -6.92 10.82 -8.53
CA ALA A 46 -7.46 11.02 -9.88
C ALA A 46 -8.95 10.66 -9.95
N LEU A 47 -9.35 9.53 -9.35
CA LEU A 47 -10.75 9.10 -9.30
C LEU A 47 -11.62 10.07 -8.48
N GLN A 48 -11.14 10.57 -7.34
CA GLN A 48 -11.84 11.56 -6.54
C GLN A 48 -12.05 12.87 -7.31
N PHE A 49 -10.99 13.34 -8.00
CA PHE A 49 -11.10 14.52 -8.84
C PHE A 49 -12.14 14.34 -9.96
N LEU A 50 -12.08 13.20 -10.67
CA LEU A 50 -13.00 12.87 -11.74
C LEU A 50 -14.45 12.75 -11.24
N PHE A 51 -14.66 12.10 -10.08
CA PHE A 51 -15.98 11.84 -9.53
C PHE A 51 -16.64 13.11 -8.96
N HIS A 52 -15.90 13.90 -8.18
CA HIS A 52 -16.47 15.06 -7.49
C HIS A 52 -16.55 16.31 -8.37
N GLN A 53 -15.53 16.53 -9.22
CA GLN A 53 -15.48 17.74 -10.04
C GLN A 53 -16.09 17.55 -11.44
N ARG A 54 -16.20 16.30 -11.91
CA ARG A 54 -16.69 15.95 -13.26
C ARG A 54 -16.10 16.87 -14.35
N PRO A 55 -14.77 16.99 -14.42
CA PRO A 55 -14.10 17.92 -15.31
C PRO A 55 -14.30 17.55 -16.78
N SER A 56 -14.12 18.53 -17.67
CA SER A 56 -13.90 18.22 -19.09
C SER A 56 -12.58 17.44 -19.26
N LEU A 57 -12.40 16.76 -20.38
CA LEU A 57 -11.13 16.07 -20.69
C LEU A 57 -9.94 17.05 -20.61
N GLU A 58 -10.10 18.24 -21.19
CA GLU A 58 -9.06 19.28 -21.17
C GLU A 58 -8.69 19.69 -19.73
N ALA A 59 -9.68 19.89 -18.86
CA ALA A 59 -9.45 20.24 -17.45
C ALA A 59 -8.78 19.07 -16.68
N PHE A 60 -9.13 17.83 -16.99
CA PHE A 60 -8.47 16.66 -16.39
C PHE A 60 -7.00 16.55 -16.83
N LEU A 61 -6.72 16.73 -18.12
CA LEU A 61 -5.34 16.69 -18.62
C LEU A 61 -4.51 17.86 -18.10
N ALA A 62 -5.10 19.05 -17.94
CA ALA A 62 -4.43 20.20 -17.31
C ALA A 62 -4.11 19.92 -15.85
N TRP A 63 -5.03 19.31 -15.10
CA TRP A 63 -4.82 18.88 -13.72
C TRP A 63 -3.67 17.86 -13.57
N ILE A 64 -3.59 16.88 -14.50
CA ILE A 64 -2.46 15.93 -14.55
C ILE A 64 -1.16 16.66 -14.86
N ALA A 65 -1.15 17.52 -15.87
CA ALA A 65 0.06 18.24 -16.31
C ALA A 65 0.61 19.14 -15.19
N ASP A 66 -0.25 19.79 -14.43
CA ASP A 66 0.12 20.63 -13.30
C ASP A 66 0.84 19.83 -12.20
N ARG A 67 0.26 18.70 -11.80
CA ARG A 67 0.85 17.82 -10.80
C ARG A 67 2.18 17.21 -11.26
N THR A 68 2.26 16.81 -12.53
CA THR A 68 3.49 16.22 -13.10
C THR A 68 4.63 17.23 -13.13
N ARG A 69 4.37 18.51 -13.44
CA ARG A 69 5.40 19.58 -13.48
C ARG A 69 5.99 19.88 -12.11
N ALA A 70 5.24 19.66 -11.04
CA ALA A 70 5.69 19.92 -9.67
C ALA A 70 6.70 18.88 -9.16
N ARG A 71 6.98 17.82 -9.92
CA ARG A 71 7.81 16.69 -9.47
C ARG A 71 9.16 16.66 -10.16
N PRO A 72 10.27 16.54 -9.39
CA PRO A 72 11.58 16.27 -9.98
C PRO A 72 11.61 14.86 -10.59
N ALA A 73 12.37 14.68 -11.65
CA ALA A 73 12.70 13.37 -12.15
C ALA A 73 13.56 12.62 -11.12
N HIS A 74 13.14 11.45 -10.69
CA HIS A 74 13.92 10.60 -9.81
C HIS A 74 14.76 9.63 -10.62
N ALA A 75 16.09 9.69 -10.40
CA ALA A 75 17.02 8.65 -10.82
C ALA A 75 17.23 7.69 -9.63
N PHE A 76 17.16 6.40 -9.87
CA PHE A 76 17.51 5.42 -8.84
C PHE A 76 19.01 5.17 -8.87
N ASP A 77 19.63 5.29 -7.70
CA ASP A 77 21.01 4.84 -7.53
C ASP A 77 21.08 3.31 -7.68
N ILE A 78 22.15 2.84 -8.28
CA ILE A 78 22.45 1.40 -8.34
C ILE A 78 23.02 1.01 -6.98
N VAL A 79 22.40 0.02 -6.36
CA VAL A 79 22.87 -0.55 -5.10
C VAL A 79 23.05 -2.07 -5.24
N ASP A 80 23.96 -2.63 -4.46
CA ASP A 80 24.15 -4.08 -4.36
C ASP A 80 22.91 -4.77 -3.77
N ASP A 81 22.91 -6.11 -3.81
CA ASP A 81 21.89 -6.93 -3.20
C ASP A 81 21.74 -6.59 -1.71
N VAL A 82 20.51 -6.35 -1.29
CA VAL A 82 20.17 -5.92 0.08
C VAL A 82 19.52 -7.01 0.91
N LEU A 83 18.94 -8.02 0.24
CA LEU A 83 18.45 -9.25 0.88
C LEU A 83 19.54 -10.33 0.75
N SER A 84 19.92 -10.88 1.87
CA SER A 84 20.86 -12.00 1.93
C SER A 84 20.23 -13.30 1.44
N LEU A 85 21.03 -14.35 1.26
CA LEU A 85 20.51 -15.69 0.94
C LEU A 85 19.58 -16.22 2.03
N ASP A 86 19.86 -15.92 3.31
CA ASP A 86 19.01 -16.32 4.43
C ASP A 86 17.68 -15.58 4.41
N ASP A 87 17.67 -14.28 4.05
CA ASP A 87 16.44 -13.49 3.88
C ASP A 87 15.59 -14.07 2.74
N LEU A 88 16.20 -14.41 1.61
CA LEU A 88 15.50 -15.02 0.48
C LEU A 88 14.93 -16.40 0.82
N GLN A 89 15.68 -17.22 1.58
CA GLN A 89 15.17 -18.50 2.08
C GLN A 89 14.05 -18.33 3.11
N PHE A 90 14.16 -17.31 3.96
CA PHE A 90 13.09 -16.96 4.90
C PHE A 90 11.82 -16.52 4.16
N TRP A 91 11.98 -15.64 3.16
CA TRP A 91 10.90 -15.22 2.28
C TRP A 91 10.19 -16.40 1.61
N GLU A 92 10.96 -17.31 1.01
CA GLU A 92 10.42 -18.47 0.31
C GLU A 92 9.55 -19.33 1.25
N ARG A 93 9.99 -19.54 2.48
CA ARG A 93 9.22 -20.31 3.48
C ARG A 93 8.01 -19.59 4.02
N ASN A 94 8.14 -18.29 4.31
CA ASN A 94 7.18 -17.54 5.12
C ASN A 94 6.32 -16.58 4.31
N GLY A 95 6.69 -16.21 3.09
CA GLY A 95 5.97 -15.28 2.23
C GLY A 95 6.06 -13.82 2.67
N TYR A 96 6.92 -13.51 3.64
CA TYR A 96 7.26 -12.14 4.01
C TYR A 96 8.74 -12.03 4.40
N VAL A 97 9.26 -10.81 4.36
CA VAL A 97 10.62 -10.49 4.85
C VAL A 97 10.64 -9.07 5.39
N VAL A 98 11.57 -8.80 6.30
CA VAL A 98 11.79 -7.45 6.83
C VAL A 98 13.17 -6.96 6.41
N LEU A 99 13.20 -5.97 5.52
CA LEU A 99 14.44 -5.25 5.17
C LEU A 99 14.76 -4.26 6.29
N ARG A 100 15.73 -4.60 7.10
CA ARG A 100 16.14 -3.78 8.24
C ARG A 100 16.85 -2.51 7.80
N GLY A 101 16.47 -1.38 8.43
CA GLY A 101 17.07 -0.09 8.14
C GLY A 101 16.98 0.28 6.65
N ALA A 102 15.87 -0.03 6.01
CA ALA A 102 15.64 0.26 4.59
C ALA A 102 15.71 1.77 4.30
N VAL A 103 15.30 2.59 5.27
CA VAL A 103 15.22 4.04 5.18
C VAL A 103 15.93 4.67 6.39
N PRO A 104 16.73 5.72 6.19
CA PRO A 104 17.35 6.47 7.29
C PRO A 104 16.31 7.05 8.27
N GLY A 105 16.66 7.11 9.55
CA GLY A 105 15.78 7.66 10.60
C GLY A 105 15.33 9.11 10.31
N ALA A 106 16.22 9.95 9.80
CA ALA A 106 15.88 11.32 9.43
C ALA A 106 14.78 11.43 8.36
N ASP A 107 14.74 10.50 7.40
CA ASP A 107 13.68 10.44 6.38
C ASP A 107 12.35 9.99 6.99
N CYS A 108 12.40 9.06 7.95
CA CYS A 108 11.23 8.64 8.72
C CYS A 108 10.68 9.80 9.57
N GLU A 109 11.54 10.57 10.24
CA GLU A 109 11.17 11.75 11.00
C GLU A 109 10.52 12.83 10.12
N ALA A 110 11.07 13.06 8.92
CA ALA A 110 10.49 14.00 7.95
C ALA A 110 9.08 13.55 7.50
N ALA A 111 8.87 12.26 7.28
CA ALA A 111 7.55 11.71 6.96
C ALA A 111 6.57 11.81 8.15
N GLN A 112 7.02 11.54 9.38
CA GLN A 112 6.21 11.74 10.58
C GLN A 112 5.80 13.21 10.73
N ALA A 113 6.74 14.15 10.58
CA ALA A 113 6.45 15.58 10.64
C ALA A 113 5.36 15.98 9.62
N ALA A 114 5.46 15.49 8.38
CA ALA A 114 4.44 15.73 7.36
C ALA A 114 3.06 15.14 7.74
N ILE A 115 3.01 14.00 8.41
CA ILE A 115 1.75 13.40 8.92
C ILE A 115 1.17 14.25 10.05
N TRP A 116 1.99 14.73 10.98
CA TRP A 116 1.57 15.61 12.05
C TRP A 116 0.97 16.93 11.51
N ASP A 117 1.66 17.54 10.55
CA ASP A 117 1.20 18.77 9.89
C ASP A 117 -0.13 18.54 9.15
N TYR A 118 -0.24 17.44 8.40
CA TYR A 118 -1.47 17.08 7.71
C TYR A 118 -2.67 16.92 8.64
N LEU A 119 -2.45 16.31 9.81
CA LEU A 119 -3.51 16.11 10.81
C LEU A 119 -3.81 17.35 11.67
N GLY A 120 -2.95 18.36 11.64
CA GLY A 120 -3.00 19.47 12.60
C GLY A 120 -2.87 19.00 14.05
N ALA A 121 -2.06 17.96 14.26
CA ALA A 121 -1.83 17.32 15.55
C ALA A 121 -0.37 17.48 15.98
N SER A 122 -0.05 17.18 17.24
CA SER A 122 1.29 17.30 17.80
C SER A 122 1.70 16.03 18.54
N PRO A 123 2.97 15.59 18.42
CA PRO A 123 3.48 14.49 19.24
C PRO A 123 3.42 14.79 20.74
N ASP A 124 3.50 16.07 21.14
CA ASP A 124 3.48 16.52 22.54
C ASP A 124 2.07 16.78 23.10
N ASP A 125 1.02 16.65 22.27
CA ASP A 125 -0.39 16.81 22.66
C ASP A 125 -1.19 15.54 22.37
N PRO A 126 -1.20 14.54 23.27
CA PRO A 126 -1.95 13.28 23.06
C PRO A 126 -3.44 13.49 22.78
N ALA A 127 -4.06 14.56 23.27
CA ALA A 127 -5.46 14.85 22.98
C ALA A 127 -5.70 15.18 21.49
N SER A 128 -4.68 15.70 20.81
CA SER A 128 -4.75 16.00 19.38
C SER A 128 -4.85 14.75 18.48
N TRP A 129 -4.36 13.60 18.96
CA TRP A 129 -4.29 12.36 18.16
C TRP A 129 -5.66 11.76 17.83
N TYR A 130 -6.67 12.10 18.62
CA TYR A 130 -8.04 11.58 18.50
C TYR A 130 -9.01 12.56 17.83
N ARG A 131 -8.52 13.72 17.39
CA ARG A 131 -9.35 14.71 16.69
C ARG A 131 -9.84 14.15 15.36
N ALA A 132 -11.08 14.45 15.01
CA ALA A 132 -11.63 14.12 13.72
C ALA A 132 -10.89 14.92 12.63
N HIS A 133 -10.58 14.23 11.53
CA HIS A 133 -9.96 14.85 10.36
C HIS A 133 -10.65 14.34 9.09
N PRO A 134 -11.05 15.23 8.14
CA PRO A 134 -11.81 14.81 6.95
C PRO A 134 -11.07 13.84 6.05
N GLY A 135 -9.74 13.88 6.05
CA GLY A 135 -8.89 12.94 5.30
C GLY A 135 -8.55 11.66 6.07
N LYS A 136 -9.16 11.38 7.23
CA LYS A 136 -8.93 10.16 8.00
C LYS A 136 -10.12 9.23 7.89
N VAL A 137 -9.91 8.05 7.33
CA VAL A 137 -10.90 6.97 7.21
C VAL A 137 -10.38 5.76 7.96
N GLY A 138 -10.98 5.45 9.11
CA GLY A 138 -10.42 4.47 10.02
C GLY A 138 -9.04 4.93 10.54
N PHE A 139 -8.02 4.11 10.32
CA PHE A 139 -6.64 4.48 10.62
C PHE A 139 -5.86 4.97 9.38
N MET A 140 -6.46 4.91 8.19
CA MET A 140 -5.84 5.37 6.94
C MET A 140 -6.04 6.86 6.73
N LEU A 141 -5.00 7.54 6.26
CA LEU A 141 -5.05 8.95 5.88
C LEU A 141 -5.06 9.08 4.36
N GLN A 142 -5.94 9.93 3.84
CA GLN A 142 -5.96 10.33 2.43
C GLN A 142 -4.80 11.31 2.16
N PHE A 143 -3.58 10.81 2.37
CA PHE A 143 -2.34 11.57 2.31
C PHE A 143 -1.26 10.71 1.65
N SER A 144 -0.93 11.05 0.42
CA SER A 144 0.06 10.36 -0.40
C SER A 144 0.99 11.32 -1.14
N ASP A 145 0.54 12.56 -1.39
CA ASP A 145 1.25 13.56 -2.16
C ASP A 145 2.04 14.53 -1.26
N HIS A 146 3.25 14.11 -0.87
CA HIS A 146 4.16 14.94 -0.08
C HIS A 146 5.63 14.61 -0.41
N PRO A 147 6.54 15.61 -0.50
CA PRO A 147 7.95 15.37 -0.85
C PRO A 147 8.66 14.34 0.04
N ALA A 148 8.40 14.32 1.35
CA ALA A 148 8.99 13.35 2.25
C ALA A 148 8.54 11.91 1.95
N LEU A 149 7.25 11.71 1.63
CA LEU A 149 6.71 10.40 1.25
C LEU A 149 7.22 9.97 -0.11
N GLU A 150 7.36 10.91 -1.04
CA GLU A 150 7.91 10.66 -2.37
C GLU A 150 9.39 10.26 -2.30
N HIS A 151 10.17 10.94 -1.47
CA HIS A 151 11.57 10.60 -1.24
C HIS A 151 11.74 9.15 -0.75
N ILE A 152 10.88 8.72 0.18
CA ILE A 152 10.86 7.35 0.70
C ILE A 152 10.50 6.33 -0.39
N ARG A 153 9.53 6.62 -1.28
CA ARG A 153 9.16 5.72 -2.38
C ARG A 153 10.32 5.43 -3.34
N HIS A 154 11.27 6.34 -3.40
CA HIS A 154 12.43 6.25 -4.30
C HIS A 154 13.70 5.76 -3.59
N GLN A 155 13.58 5.21 -2.38
CA GLN A 155 14.74 4.64 -1.68
C GLN A 155 15.31 3.44 -2.45
N PRO A 156 16.59 3.47 -2.84
CA PRO A 156 17.17 2.45 -3.71
C PRO A 156 17.20 1.06 -3.07
N ARG A 157 17.35 0.99 -1.75
CA ARG A 157 17.35 -0.29 -1.00
C ARG A 157 15.99 -0.99 -1.08
N ILE A 158 14.87 -0.23 -0.98
CA ILE A 158 13.52 -0.79 -1.10
C ILE A 158 13.31 -1.33 -2.52
N ARG A 159 13.68 -0.53 -3.53
CA ARG A 159 13.61 -0.95 -4.93
C ARG A 159 14.42 -2.23 -5.16
N ARG A 160 15.67 -2.29 -4.68
CA ARG A 160 16.53 -3.45 -4.87
C ARG A 160 15.98 -4.72 -4.21
N ALA A 161 15.44 -4.62 -3.00
CA ALA A 161 14.78 -5.75 -2.35
C ALA A 161 13.62 -6.30 -3.20
N CYS A 162 12.79 -5.41 -3.73
CA CYS A 162 11.67 -5.82 -4.62
C CYS A 162 12.18 -6.45 -5.92
N GLN A 163 13.27 -5.93 -6.53
CA GLN A 163 13.89 -6.53 -7.71
C GLN A 163 14.41 -7.94 -7.43
N GLN A 164 15.05 -8.16 -6.28
CA GLN A 164 15.51 -9.49 -5.88
C GLN A 164 14.33 -10.48 -5.73
N LEU A 165 13.23 -10.05 -5.11
CA LEU A 165 12.04 -10.89 -4.92
C LEU A 165 11.29 -11.17 -6.23
N TYR A 166 11.16 -10.17 -7.11
CA TYR A 166 10.59 -10.35 -8.45
C TYR A 166 11.54 -11.09 -9.41
N ARG A 167 12.84 -11.13 -9.08
CA ARG A 167 13.91 -11.59 -10.01
C ARG A 167 13.85 -10.81 -11.34
N SER A 168 13.54 -9.53 -11.27
CA SER A 168 13.35 -8.64 -12.42
C SER A 168 13.76 -7.22 -12.09
N GLU A 169 14.40 -6.55 -13.05
CA GLU A 169 14.68 -5.12 -13.00
C GLU A 169 13.48 -4.28 -13.48
N ALA A 170 12.56 -4.90 -14.23
CA ALA A 170 11.39 -4.26 -14.83
C ALA A 170 10.24 -4.14 -13.80
N ILE A 171 10.40 -3.20 -12.88
CA ILE A 171 9.42 -2.88 -11.83
C ILE A 171 9.19 -1.38 -11.74
N TYR A 172 8.03 -0.98 -11.24
CA TYR A 172 7.68 0.43 -11.00
C TYR A 172 7.12 0.61 -9.58
N PRO A 173 7.39 1.79 -8.93
CA PRO A 173 6.88 2.06 -7.59
C PRO A 173 5.37 2.24 -7.58
N THR A 174 4.72 1.77 -6.53
CA THR A 174 3.31 2.09 -6.26
C THR A 174 3.22 3.40 -5.46
N ILE A 175 2.09 4.07 -5.60
CA ILE A 175 1.71 5.18 -4.73
C ILE A 175 0.56 4.70 -3.86
N ASP A 176 0.70 4.85 -2.55
CA ASP A 176 -0.31 4.49 -1.59
C ASP A 176 -0.30 5.47 -0.42
N LYS A 177 -1.23 5.28 0.50
CA LYS A 177 -1.52 6.14 1.64
C LYS A 177 -0.55 5.89 2.80
N VAL A 178 -0.68 6.71 3.83
CA VAL A 178 -0.10 6.46 5.13
C VAL A 178 -1.18 6.08 6.13
N SER A 179 -0.80 5.48 7.24
CA SER A 179 -1.71 5.25 8.35
C SER A 179 -1.23 5.91 9.64
N PHE A 180 -2.20 6.30 10.44
CA PHE A 180 -2.02 6.88 11.76
C PHE A 180 -2.94 6.17 12.75
N SER A 181 -2.36 5.38 13.65
CA SER A 181 -3.09 4.61 14.65
C SER A 181 -2.65 5.03 16.05
N PRO A 182 -3.39 5.93 16.70
CA PRO A 182 -3.07 6.32 18.10
C PRO A 182 -3.26 5.13 19.03
N PRO A 183 -2.71 5.20 20.25
CA PRO A 183 -2.98 4.24 21.31
C PRO A 183 -4.48 3.99 21.50
N GLN A 184 -4.85 2.75 21.82
CA GLN A 184 -6.24 2.40 22.10
C GLN A 184 -6.69 3.07 23.37
N ALA A 185 -7.53 4.09 23.26
CA ALA A 185 -8.09 4.77 24.43
C ALA A 185 -9.32 4.02 24.97
N GLU A 186 -9.60 4.18 26.27
CA GLU A 186 -10.80 3.62 26.89
C GLU A 186 -12.07 4.16 26.22
N GLY A 187 -12.99 3.28 25.90
CA GLY A 187 -14.25 3.62 25.21
C GLY A 187 -14.12 3.86 23.70
N THR A 188 -12.94 3.73 23.11
CA THR A 188 -12.77 3.81 21.65
C THR A 188 -12.82 2.43 21.00
N CYS A 189 -13.45 2.35 19.84
CA CYS A 189 -13.40 1.14 19.02
C CYS A 189 -12.16 1.14 18.12
N PHE A 190 -11.51 -0.01 18.00
CA PHE A 190 -10.44 -0.19 17.02
C PHE A 190 -11.03 -0.09 15.60
N THR A 191 -10.42 0.76 14.78
CA THR A 191 -10.86 1.05 13.41
C THR A 191 -9.92 0.47 12.36
N GLY A 192 -9.02 -0.44 12.75
CA GLY A 192 -8.12 -1.14 11.83
C GLY A 192 -8.81 -2.25 11.03
N SER A 193 -8.05 -2.91 10.18
CA SER A 193 -8.59 -3.97 9.34
C SER A 193 -8.51 -5.34 10.02
N PRO A 194 -9.58 -6.13 10.01
CA PRO A 194 -9.53 -7.53 10.39
C PRO A 194 -8.63 -8.32 9.42
N LEU A 195 -8.39 -9.60 9.69
CA LEU A 195 -7.62 -10.46 8.80
C LEU A 195 -8.27 -10.52 7.41
N HIS A 196 -7.50 -10.18 6.37
CA HIS A 196 -7.99 -10.05 4.99
C HIS A 196 -6.88 -10.28 3.96
N TRP A 197 -7.25 -10.29 2.72
CA TRP A 197 -6.38 -10.20 1.54
C TRP A 197 -6.82 -9.00 0.71
N ASP A 198 -5.87 -8.26 0.14
CA ASP A 198 -6.11 -7.18 -0.81
C ASP A 198 -6.18 -7.69 -2.26
N THR A 199 -6.33 -8.97 -2.45
CA THR A 199 -6.43 -9.63 -3.76
C THR A 199 -7.63 -10.54 -3.82
N SER A 200 -8.08 -10.87 -5.02
CA SER A 200 -9.08 -11.92 -5.22
C SER A 200 -8.53 -13.28 -4.76
N LEU A 201 -9.41 -14.14 -4.26
CA LEU A 201 -9.08 -15.52 -3.92
C LEU A 201 -9.31 -16.48 -5.09
N ALA A 202 -9.69 -15.98 -6.28
CA ALA A 202 -9.72 -16.77 -7.52
C ALA A 202 -8.31 -17.31 -7.83
N LEU A 203 -8.20 -18.59 -8.08
CA LEU A 203 -6.92 -19.25 -8.34
C LEU A 203 -6.61 -19.30 -9.84
N PRO A 204 -5.35 -19.17 -10.24
CA PRO A 204 -4.18 -18.90 -9.39
C PRO A 204 -4.11 -17.42 -8.95
N VAL A 205 -3.66 -17.18 -7.73
CA VAL A 205 -3.38 -15.82 -7.29
C VAL A 205 -2.06 -15.36 -7.92
N PRO A 206 -2.04 -14.24 -8.68
CA PRO A 206 -0.82 -13.75 -9.30
C PRO A 206 0.24 -13.39 -8.26
N PHE A 207 1.52 -13.47 -8.63
CA PHE A 207 2.59 -13.02 -7.78
C PHE A 207 2.66 -11.49 -7.76
N LYS A 208 2.41 -10.90 -6.61
CA LYS A 208 2.60 -9.46 -6.35
C LYS A 208 3.14 -9.24 -4.95
N LEU A 209 3.92 -8.18 -4.80
CA LEU A 209 4.43 -7.72 -3.52
C LEU A 209 3.53 -6.61 -2.97
N GLN A 210 3.37 -6.63 -1.67
CA GLN A 210 2.85 -5.52 -0.87
C GLN A 210 3.91 -5.11 0.14
N GLY A 211 3.85 -3.87 0.63
CA GLY A 211 4.87 -3.42 1.57
C GLY A 211 4.39 -2.27 2.46
N LEU A 212 4.99 -2.19 3.63
CA LEU A 212 4.86 -1.05 4.54
C LEU A 212 6.20 -0.71 5.19
N LEU A 213 6.41 0.57 5.38
CA LEU A 213 7.55 1.12 6.13
C LEU A 213 7.06 1.56 7.51
N TYR A 214 7.72 1.06 8.56
CA TYR A 214 7.55 1.62 9.89
C TYR A 214 8.25 2.97 9.97
N LEU A 215 7.49 4.03 10.24
CA LEU A 215 8.04 5.37 10.42
C LEU A 215 8.53 5.61 11.85
N GLY A 216 8.06 4.82 12.82
CA GLY A 216 8.49 4.79 14.20
C GLY A 216 8.66 3.36 14.69
N ASP A 217 9.27 3.18 15.85
CA ASP A 217 9.40 1.87 16.48
C ASP A 217 8.04 1.27 16.77
N CYS A 218 7.86 0.01 16.41
CA CYS A 218 6.60 -0.70 16.51
C CYS A 218 6.78 -2.07 17.14
N ALA A 219 6.58 -2.17 18.43
CA ALA A 219 6.54 -3.45 19.13
C ALA A 219 5.31 -4.27 18.72
N ALA A 220 5.30 -5.56 18.99
CA ALA A 220 4.22 -6.47 18.64
C ALA A 220 2.84 -5.98 19.15
N SER A 221 2.79 -5.37 20.34
CA SER A 221 1.57 -4.83 20.95
C SER A 221 1.20 -3.41 20.49
N HIS A 222 2.05 -2.76 19.70
CA HIS A 222 1.84 -1.38 19.23
C HIS A 222 1.11 -1.30 17.90
N GLY A 223 0.27 -2.29 17.59
CA GLY A 223 -0.45 -2.35 16.32
C GLY A 223 0.43 -2.79 15.15
N ALA A 224 1.47 -3.59 15.40
CA ALA A 224 2.36 -4.09 14.36
C ALA A 224 1.59 -4.79 13.22
N PHE A 225 2.18 -4.87 12.04
CA PHE A 225 1.69 -5.71 10.97
C PHE A 225 1.59 -7.16 11.45
N HIS A 226 0.51 -7.83 11.11
CA HIS A 226 0.32 -9.25 11.38
C HIS A 226 0.04 -9.98 10.08
N CYS A 227 0.57 -11.16 9.91
CA CYS A 227 0.25 -12.05 8.79
C CYS A 227 0.24 -13.50 9.22
N VAL A 228 -0.22 -14.40 8.33
CA VAL A 228 -0.13 -15.85 8.53
C VAL A 228 1.03 -16.38 7.67
N PRO A 229 2.21 -16.64 8.27
CA PRO A 229 3.40 -17.04 7.52
C PRO A 229 3.19 -18.36 6.75
N GLY A 230 3.79 -18.46 5.55
CA GLY A 230 3.76 -19.64 4.72
C GLY A 230 2.38 -19.93 4.09
N PHE A 231 1.41 -19.02 4.22
CA PHE A 231 0.07 -19.26 3.71
C PHE A 231 0.00 -19.24 2.18
N GLN A 232 0.92 -18.55 1.50
CA GLN A 232 1.02 -18.55 0.04
C GLN A 232 1.16 -19.95 -0.56
N HIS A 233 1.72 -20.89 0.20
CA HIS A 233 1.85 -22.29 -0.22
C HIS A 233 0.62 -23.15 0.08
N ARG A 234 -0.27 -22.68 0.95
CA ARG A 234 -1.41 -23.45 1.45
C ARG A 234 -2.76 -22.90 0.99
N LEU A 235 -2.77 -21.76 0.33
CA LEU A 235 -4.02 -21.05 0.00
C LEU A 235 -4.97 -21.94 -0.79
N ALA A 236 -4.50 -22.61 -1.83
CA ALA A 236 -5.35 -23.47 -2.67
C ALA A 236 -5.95 -24.65 -1.88
N ASP A 237 -5.12 -25.35 -1.11
CA ASP A 237 -5.57 -26.48 -0.29
C ASP A 237 -6.52 -26.02 0.82
N TRP A 238 -6.21 -24.87 1.43
CA TRP A 238 -7.08 -24.30 2.46
C TRP A 238 -8.44 -23.86 1.89
N LEU A 239 -8.47 -23.24 0.71
CA LEU A 239 -9.73 -22.88 0.05
C LEU A 239 -10.62 -24.12 -0.20
N ALA A 240 -10.02 -25.25 -0.53
CA ALA A 240 -10.75 -26.52 -0.71
C ALA A 240 -11.37 -27.06 0.61
N THR A 241 -10.90 -26.57 1.78
CA THR A 241 -11.48 -26.95 3.09
C THR A 241 -12.63 -26.04 3.53
N VAL A 242 -12.86 -24.93 2.86
CA VAL A 242 -13.95 -23.99 3.19
C VAL A 242 -15.28 -24.71 2.92
N PRO A 243 -16.19 -24.79 3.90
CA PRO A 243 -17.45 -25.48 3.71
C PRO A 243 -18.30 -24.83 2.61
N PRO A 244 -19.05 -25.62 1.84
CA PRO A 244 -19.92 -25.08 0.79
C PRO A 244 -20.86 -23.98 1.31
N GLY A 245 -20.92 -22.87 0.59
CA GLY A 245 -21.76 -21.73 0.95
C GLY A 245 -21.18 -20.78 2.00
N HIS A 246 -19.97 -21.04 2.52
CA HIS A 246 -19.29 -20.12 3.42
C HIS A 246 -18.41 -19.14 2.62
N ASN A 247 -18.35 -17.89 3.11
CA ASN A 247 -17.40 -16.92 2.58
C ASN A 247 -15.99 -17.26 3.10
N PRO A 248 -14.99 -17.50 2.23
CA PRO A 248 -13.65 -17.86 2.67
C PRO A 248 -13.00 -16.77 3.53
N ARG A 249 -13.29 -15.49 3.29
CA ARG A 249 -12.73 -14.38 4.08
C ARG A 249 -13.26 -14.39 5.52
N GLU A 250 -14.56 -14.63 5.70
CA GLU A 250 -15.17 -14.77 7.02
C GLU A 250 -14.69 -16.06 7.73
N TRP A 251 -14.53 -17.14 6.98
CA TRP A 251 -13.99 -18.39 7.49
C TRP A 251 -12.56 -18.24 8.00
N ALA A 252 -11.73 -17.45 7.31
CA ALA A 252 -10.36 -17.15 7.71
C ALA A 252 -10.28 -16.48 9.10
N LEU A 253 -11.19 -15.58 9.43
CA LEU A 253 -11.24 -14.91 10.74
C LEU A 253 -11.36 -15.92 11.91
N GLN A 254 -12.02 -17.05 11.68
CA GLN A 254 -12.23 -18.06 12.69
C GLN A 254 -11.09 -19.07 12.77
N GLN A 255 -10.50 -19.41 11.62
CA GLN A 255 -9.57 -20.53 11.48
C GLN A 255 -8.09 -20.13 11.52
N LEU A 256 -7.75 -18.94 11.03
CA LEU A 256 -6.36 -18.55 10.91
C LEU A 256 -5.90 -17.73 12.11
N ARG A 257 -4.62 -17.86 12.44
CA ARG A 257 -4.00 -17.13 13.55
C ARG A 257 -2.79 -16.37 13.02
N PRO A 258 -2.92 -15.05 12.81
CA PRO A 258 -1.81 -14.22 12.39
C PRO A 258 -0.79 -14.02 13.52
N VAL A 259 0.45 -13.82 13.15
CA VAL A 259 1.55 -13.48 14.05
C VAL A 259 2.03 -12.07 13.80
N ALA A 260 2.47 -11.38 14.87
CA ALA A 260 3.01 -10.04 14.77
C ALA A 260 4.37 -10.02 14.08
N VAL A 261 4.60 -9.01 13.27
CA VAL A 261 5.90 -8.68 12.66
C VAL A 261 6.32 -7.30 13.14
N PRO A 262 6.96 -7.20 14.33
CA PRO A 262 7.45 -5.94 14.87
C PRO A 262 8.63 -5.40 14.05
N GLY A 263 8.85 -4.09 14.15
CA GLY A 263 9.96 -3.42 13.49
C GLY A 263 10.39 -2.14 14.20
N GLN A 264 11.51 -1.59 13.75
CA GLN A 264 12.02 -0.29 14.16
C GLN A 264 11.73 0.76 13.09
N ALA A 265 11.90 2.04 13.42
CA ALA A 265 11.84 3.12 12.44
C ALA A 265 12.82 2.83 11.29
N GLY A 266 12.33 2.92 10.06
CA GLY A 266 13.10 2.61 8.86
C GLY A 266 13.09 1.15 8.42
N ASP A 267 12.47 0.23 9.17
CA ASP A 267 12.28 -1.16 8.74
C ASP A 267 11.14 -1.27 7.73
N PHE A 268 11.40 -1.95 6.63
CA PHE A 268 10.42 -2.17 5.56
C PHE A 268 9.98 -3.62 5.52
N VAL A 269 8.71 -3.88 5.77
CA VAL A 269 8.10 -5.20 5.67
C VAL A 269 7.57 -5.38 4.26
N ILE A 270 7.98 -6.48 3.61
CA ILE A 270 7.49 -6.88 2.29
C ILE A 270 6.75 -8.21 2.45
N TRP A 271 5.57 -8.36 1.82
CA TRP A 271 4.85 -9.63 1.86
C TRP A 271 4.21 -9.98 0.52
N HIS A 272 4.02 -11.28 0.33
CA HIS A 272 3.31 -11.86 -0.82
C HIS A 272 1.82 -11.58 -0.69
N GLN A 273 1.15 -11.10 -1.74
CA GLN A 273 -0.27 -10.75 -1.68
C GLN A 273 -1.22 -11.92 -1.31
N ALA A 274 -0.77 -13.17 -1.45
CA ALA A 274 -1.53 -14.34 -1.00
C ALA A 274 -1.46 -14.58 0.52
N LEU A 275 -0.67 -13.79 1.28
CA LEU A 275 -0.71 -13.86 2.74
C LEU A 275 -1.91 -13.08 3.28
N PRO A 276 -2.77 -13.71 4.08
CA PRO A 276 -3.74 -12.97 4.85
C PRO A 276 -3.01 -12.17 5.92
N HIS A 277 -3.42 -10.92 6.08
CA HIS A 277 -2.77 -9.97 6.97
C HIS A 277 -3.79 -9.05 7.64
N CYS A 278 -3.38 -8.37 8.68
CA CYS A 278 -4.23 -7.44 9.41
C CYS A 278 -3.42 -6.38 10.18
N ALA A 279 -4.13 -5.36 10.64
CA ALA A 279 -3.67 -4.45 11.68
C ALA A 279 -4.40 -4.76 12.99
N THR A 280 -3.69 -4.63 14.11
CA THR A 280 -4.24 -4.83 15.46
C THR A 280 -4.33 -3.50 16.21
N PRO A 281 -5.06 -3.43 17.33
CA PRO A 281 -5.04 -2.25 18.18
C PRO A 281 -3.61 -1.90 18.62
N ASN A 282 -3.37 -0.60 18.77
CA ASN A 282 -2.11 -0.09 19.32
C ASN A 282 -2.26 0.04 20.84
N PHE A 283 -1.56 -0.78 21.59
CA PHE A 283 -1.50 -0.73 23.05
C PHE A 283 -0.21 -0.09 23.58
N GLY A 284 0.49 0.66 22.72
CA GLY A 284 1.65 1.46 23.08
C GLY A 284 1.26 2.81 23.69
N ASP A 285 2.26 3.66 23.79
CA ASP A 285 2.17 5.02 24.35
C ASP A 285 2.26 6.13 23.29
N ALA A 286 2.58 5.77 22.06
CA ALA A 286 2.69 6.69 20.92
C ALA A 286 1.91 6.17 19.71
N PRO A 287 1.49 7.06 18.79
CA PRO A 287 0.83 6.64 17.56
C PRO A 287 1.74 5.78 16.67
N ARG A 288 1.21 4.67 16.17
CA ARG A 288 1.84 3.92 15.11
C ARG A 288 1.61 4.65 13.79
N MET A 289 2.70 4.98 13.12
CA MET A 289 2.69 5.57 11.78
C MET A 289 3.41 4.65 10.80
N VAL A 290 2.80 4.39 9.66
CA VAL A 290 3.44 3.67 8.56
C VAL A 290 3.14 4.33 7.23
N GLN A 291 4.05 4.18 6.29
CA GLN A 291 3.82 4.46 4.88
C GLN A 291 3.65 3.14 4.14
N TYR A 292 2.53 2.98 3.44
CA TYR A 292 2.36 1.88 2.50
C TYR A 292 3.02 2.24 1.18
N LEU A 293 3.81 1.34 0.67
CA LEU A 293 4.43 1.43 -0.65
C LEU A 293 4.92 0.03 -1.07
N SER A 294 5.04 -0.17 -2.36
CA SER A 294 5.60 -1.38 -2.92
C SER A 294 6.12 -1.10 -4.33
N TYR A 295 6.50 -2.16 -5.02
CA TYR A 295 6.79 -2.14 -6.44
C TYR A 295 5.98 -3.23 -7.11
N HIS A 296 5.49 -2.95 -8.32
CA HIS A 296 4.84 -3.95 -9.16
C HIS A 296 5.71 -4.28 -10.36
N ALA A 297 5.65 -5.53 -10.82
CA ALA A 297 6.30 -5.93 -12.06
C ALA A 297 5.61 -5.27 -13.26
N ASP A 298 6.40 -4.89 -14.26
CA ASP A 298 5.91 -4.21 -15.46
C ASP A 298 4.96 -5.06 -16.29
N ASP A 299 5.12 -6.39 -16.24
CA ASP A 299 4.33 -7.42 -16.92
C ASP A 299 3.30 -8.10 -16.00
N GLY A 300 3.11 -7.55 -14.80
CA GLY A 300 2.15 -8.09 -13.83
C GLY A 300 0.74 -8.14 -14.41
N VAL A 301 0.00 -9.20 -14.10
CA VAL A 301 -1.39 -9.40 -14.53
C VAL A 301 -2.29 -9.41 -13.30
N ASP A 302 -3.44 -8.72 -13.40
CA ASP A 302 -4.50 -8.79 -12.40
C ASP A 302 -5.49 -9.90 -12.73
N GLN A 303 -6.17 -10.40 -11.68
CA GLN A 303 -7.25 -11.38 -11.84
C GLN A 303 -8.47 -10.70 -12.46
N GLU A 304 -9.16 -11.42 -13.35
CA GLU A 304 -10.40 -10.94 -13.98
C GLU A 304 -11.61 -11.09 -13.04
N GLU A 305 -11.61 -12.13 -12.23
CA GLU A 305 -12.67 -12.45 -11.29
C GLU A 305 -12.30 -12.04 -9.86
N TRP A 306 -13.24 -11.48 -9.13
CA TRP A 306 -13.08 -11.14 -7.72
C TRP A 306 -14.00 -12.01 -6.85
N ILE A 307 -13.39 -12.87 -6.02
CA ILE A 307 -14.03 -13.70 -4.99
C ILE A 307 -13.37 -13.53 -3.62
#